data_9aa28242a1d77453c5e0dea54fa36c30
#
_entry.id   9aa28242a1d77453c5e0dea54fa36c30
#
_cell.length_a   1.000
_cell.length_b   1.000
_cell.length_c   1.000
_cell.angle_alpha   90.00
_cell.angle_beta   90.00
_cell.angle_gamma   90.00
#
_symmetry.space_group_name_H-M   'P 1'
#
loop_
_entity.id
_entity.type
_entity.pdbx_description
1 polymer ?
#
loop_
_entity_poly.entity_id
_entity_poly.type
_entity_poly.pdbx_seq_one_letter_code
_entity_poly.pdbx_strand_id
1 'polypeptide(L)'
;MKRLGALLLVALLAALPRTAAADVTPGNDGVRSPAQVRSLQEIRFARVVQQKWDQSCASAALSTLLTYYLDNPTDETAIISDMVRYGDPLQVRQRGGFSLLDLKRYAQRHDYVSQGYGRLTLLELAEFKTPAIVPIRVRGYDHFVLFITLVGDRVVLADPAFGNLTLTARQFERVWQNGIAFLVFKGAIQPAEKAPEPDPNLPVSQPHNVERALRGMGPVPPTSAGR
;
A
#
# COMPACT_ATOMS: atom_id res chain seq x y z
N MET A 1 -67.07 65.95 20.95
CA MET A 1 -65.98 65.94 21.87
C MET A 1 -65.35 64.54 21.78
N LYS A 2 -64.41 64.41 20.91
CA LYS A 2 -63.82 63.20 20.42
C LYS A 2 -62.29 63.45 20.33
N ARG A 3 -61.47 62.49 20.65
CA ARG A 3 -59.98 62.41 20.48
C ARG A 3 -59.17 62.69 21.71
N LEU A 4 -59.18 61.80 22.75
CA LEU A 4 -58.14 61.73 23.76
C LEU A 4 -57.90 60.29 24.25
N GLY A 5 -58.03 59.28 23.39
CA GLY A 5 -57.89 57.87 23.80
C GLY A 5 -56.86 57.06 23.02
N ALA A 6 -55.97 57.67 22.20
CA ALA A 6 -55.12 56.91 21.29
C ALA A 6 -53.62 57.10 21.49
N LEU A 7 -53.18 57.72 22.60
CA LEU A 7 -51.77 58.06 22.81
C LEU A 7 -51.09 57.35 23.99
N LEU A 8 -51.78 56.42 24.66
CA LEU A 8 -51.24 55.71 25.84
C LEU A 8 -50.85 54.24 25.61
N LEU A 9 -50.95 53.74 24.35
CA LEU A 9 -50.64 52.35 24.07
C LEU A 9 -49.30 52.12 23.35
N VAL A 10 -48.50 53.15 23.09
CA VAL A 10 -47.24 53.03 22.32
C VAL A 10 -45.99 53.04 23.26
N ALA A 11 -46.15 53.39 24.53
CA ALA A 11 -45.01 53.55 25.45
C ALA A 11 -44.63 52.30 26.26
N LEU A 12 -45.31 51.14 26.11
CA LEU A 12 -45.08 49.94 26.92
C LEU A 12 -44.34 48.81 26.20
N LEU A 13 -43.87 49.03 24.95
CA LEU A 13 -43.14 47.98 24.20
C LEU A 13 -41.62 48.18 24.15
N ALA A 14 -41.07 49.08 24.94
CA ALA A 14 -39.62 49.41 24.87
C ALA A 14 -38.75 48.85 26.04
N ALA A 15 -39.30 47.93 26.82
CA ALA A 15 -38.55 47.36 27.96
C ALA A 15 -38.43 45.83 27.92
N LEU A 16 -38.11 45.29 26.73
CA LEU A 16 -37.62 43.91 26.67
C LEU A 16 -36.10 43.90 26.97
N PRO A 17 -35.68 43.10 27.94
CA PRO A 17 -34.23 42.98 28.19
C PRO A 17 -33.55 42.43 26.94
N ARG A 18 -32.64 43.21 26.36
CA ARG A 18 -31.71 42.70 25.35
C ARG A 18 -30.85 41.68 26.05
N THR A 19 -31.07 40.41 25.78
CA THR A 19 -30.10 39.38 26.08
C THR A 19 -28.81 39.77 25.38
N ALA A 20 -27.78 40.14 26.18
CA ALA A 20 -26.44 40.28 25.63
C ALA A 20 -26.03 38.94 25.09
N ALA A 21 -26.02 38.81 23.73
CA ALA A 21 -25.26 37.75 23.11
C ALA A 21 -23.81 37.97 23.50
N ALA A 22 -23.28 37.07 24.31
CA ALA A 22 -21.86 37.03 24.54
C ALA A 22 -21.18 36.81 23.17
N ASP A 23 -20.56 37.85 22.68
CA ASP A 23 -19.71 37.80 21.49
C ASP A 23 -18.50 36.96 21.88
N VAL A 24 -18.60 35.65 21.68
CA VAL A 24 -17.45 34.77 21.77
C VAL A 24 -16.63 35.07 20.52
N THR A 25 -15.76 36.08 20.65
CA THR A 25 -14.65 36.24 19.73
C THR A 25 -13.88 34.92 19.79
N PRO A 26 -13.78 34.13 18.69
CA PRO A 26 -12.86 33.01 18.66
C PRO A 26 -11.48 33.62 18.89
N GLY A 27 -10.87 33.28 20.03
CA GLY A 27 -9.47 33.60 20.26
C GLY A 27 -8.71 33.11 19.03
N ASN A 28 -7.77 33.90 18.55
CA ASN A 28 -6.86 33.56 17.44
C ASN A 28 -5.84 32.51 17.89
N ASP A 29 -6.29 31.50 18.62
CA ASP A 29 -5.58 30.26 18.86
C ASP A 29 -5.66 29.52 17.56
N GLY A 30 -4.56 29.62 16.77
CA GLY A 30 -4.44 29.14 15.41
C GLY A 30 -5.31 27.90 15.18
N VAL A 31 -6.37 28.08 14.41
CA VAL A 31 -7.19 26.99 13.91
C VAL A 31 -6.22 26.08 13.16
N ARG A 32 -5.68 25.09 13.89
CA ARG A 32 -4.99 23.99 13.26
C ARG A 32 -6.01 23.41 12.29
N SER A 33 -5.76 23.60 11.00
CA SER A 33 -6.52 22.88 9.98
C SER A 33 -6.70 21.46 10.49
N PRO A 34 -7.93 20.92 10.51
CA PRO A 34 -8.15 19.59 11.04
C PRO A 34 -7.12 18.69 10.40
N ALA A 35 -6.18 18.18 11.17
CA ALA A 35 -5.18 17.25 10.69
C ALA A 35 -6.00 16.14 10.02
N GLN A 36 -5.76 15.94 8.73
CA GLN A 36 -6.53 14.96 7.94
C GLN A 36 -6.28 13.61 8.60
N VAL A 37 -7.22 13.18 9.45
CA VAL A 37 -7.10 11.93 10.22
C VAL A 37 -7.20 10.78 9.22
N ARG A 38 -6.07 10.14 8.96
CA ARG A 38 -6.00 8.94 8.15
C ARG A 38 -6.18 7.72 9.04
N SER A 39 -6.96 6.75 8.57
CA SER A 39 -7.09 5.47 9.28
C SER A 39 -5.74 4.72 9.30
N LEU A 40 -5.55 3.85 10.28
CA LEU A 40 -4.35 2.99 10.32
C LEU A 40 -4.23 2.10 9.07
N GLN A 41 -5.36 1.73 8.47
CA GLN A 41 -5.38 0.97 7.23
C GLN A 41 -4.89 1.82 6.05
N GLU A 42 -5.35 3.06 5.91
CA GLU A 42 -4.87 3.98 4.87
C GLU A 42 -3.38 4.27 4.99
N ILE A 43 -2.87 4.40 6.21
CA ILE A 43 -1.44 4.57 6.45
C ILE A 43 -0.69 3.28 6.07
N ARG A 44 -1.21 2.13 6.47
CA ARG A 44 -0.59 0.82 6.18
C ARG A 44 -0.50 0.53 4.69
N PHE A 45 -1.53 0.84 3.93
CA PHE A 45 -1.59 0.61 2.48
C PHE A 45 -1.24 1.86 1.64
N ALA A 46 -0.60 2.86 2.25
CA ALA A 46 -0.12 4.02 1.50
C ALA A 46 0.85 3.57 0.40
N ARG A 47 0.55 3.87 -0.87
CA ARG A 47 1.32 3.46 -2.05
C ARG A 47 1.49 1.93 -2.19
N VAL A 48 0.53 1.16 -1.71
CA VAL A 48 0.49 -0.30 -1.87
C VAL A 48 -0.87 -0.70 -2.38
N VAL A 49 -0.91 -1.44 -3.48
CA VAL A 49 -2.14 -2.06 -3.97
C VAL A 49 -2.40 -3.30 -3.12
N GLN A 50 -3.50 -3.28 -2.38
CA GLN A 50 -3.93 -4.43 -1.60
C GLN A 50 -4.44 -5.52 -2.54
N GLN A 51 -3.95 -6.75 -2.39
CA GLN A 51 -4.42 -7.89 -3.17
C GLN A 51 -5.91 -8.16 -2.90
N LYS A 52 -6.65 -8.46 -3.95
CA LYS A 52 -8.10 -8.74 -3.86
C LYS A 52 -8.39 -10.22 -3.59
N TRP A 53 -7.47 -11.10 -3.92
CA TRP A 53 -7.59 -12.56 -3.78
C TRP A 53 -6.35 -13.18 -3.16
N ASP A 54 -6.49 -14.31 -2.50
CA ASP A 54 -5.41 -14.99 -1.76
C ASP A 54 -4.21 -15.37 -2.66
N GLN A 55 -4.43 -15.61 -3.95
CA GLN A 55 -3.41 -16.04 -4.91
C GLN A 55 -2.93 -14.92 -5.83
N SER A 56 -3.29 -13.66 -5.57
CA SER A 56 -3.00 -12.54 -6.47
C SER A 56 -1.83 -11.64 -6.01
N CYS A 57 -1.05 -12.07 -5.03
CA CYS A 57 0.07 -11.28 -4.51
C CYS A 57 1.06 -10.82 -5.60
N ALA A 58 1.36 -11.68 -6.58
CA ALA A 58 2.26 -11.32 -7.68
C ALA A 58 1.71 -10.18 -8.55
N SER A 59 0.42 -10.25 -8.92
CA SER A 59 -0.24 -9.20 -9.71
C SER A 59 -0.41 -7.90 -8.94
N ALA A 60 -0.73 -7.96 -7.64
CA ALA A 60 -0.84 -6.78 -6.81
C ALA A 60 0.52 -6.12 -6.53
N ALA A 61 1.60 -6.92 -6.36
CA ALA A 61 2.96 -6.41 -6.28
C ALA A 61 3.37 -5.71 -7.58
N LEU A 62 3.05 -6.29 -8.75
CA LEU A 62 3.30 -5.66 -10.05
C LEU A 62 2.45 -4.39 -10.22
N SER A 63 1.17 -4.42 -9.87
CA SER A 63 0.30 -3.24 -9.89
C SER A 63 0.87 -2.10 -9.02
N THR A 64 1.36 -2.43 -7.82
CA THR A 64 2.05 -1.47 -6.94
C THR A 64 3.27 -0.85 -7.61
N LEU A 65 4.12 -1.69 -8.21
CA LEU A 65 5.33 -1.25 -8.92
C LEU A 65 4.99 -0.31 -10.08
N LEU A 66 4.06 -0.72 -10.95
CA LEU A 66 3.67 0.07 -12.13
C LEU A 66 3.05 1.41 -11.71
N THR A 67 2.12 1.37 -10.75
CA THR A 67 1.36 2.56 -10.34
C THR A 67 2.21 3.60 -9.61
N TYR A 68 3.03 3.17 -8.65
CA TYR A 68 3.68 4.10 -7.73
C TYR A 68 5.16 4.35 -8.01
N TYR A 69 5.79 3.54 -8.85
CA TYR A 69 7.23 3.64 -9.12
C TYR A 69 7.56 3.77 -10.60
N LEU A 70 6.64 3.43 -11.50
CA LEU A 70 6.81 3.59 -12.95
C LEU A 70 5.79 4.55 -13.58
N ASP A 71 5.07 5.33 -12.76
CA ASP A 71 4.09 6.34 -13.18
C ASP A 71 3.09 5.82 -14.23
N ASN A 72 2.62 4.59 -14.05
CA ASN A 72 1.60 3.97 -14.91
C ASN A 72 0.52 3.33 -14.04
N PRO A 73 -0.53 4.08 -13.65
CA PRO A 73 -1.64 3.55 -12.86
C PRO A 73 -2.26 2.33 -13.51
N THR A 74 -2.10 1.17 -12.90
CA THR A 74 -2.54 -0.11 -13.44
C THR A 74 -3.29 -0.91 -12.38
N ASP A 75 -4.57 -1.21 -12.63
CA ASP A 75 -5.38 -2.00 -11.71
C ASP A 75 -4.93 -3.47 -11.68
N GLU A 76 -4.91 -4.06 -10.49
CA GLU A 76 -4.57 -5.47 -10.29
C GLU A 76 -5.43 -6.41 -11.15
N THR A 77 -6.74 -6.10 -11.28
CA THR A 77 -7.68 -6.92 -12.05
C THR A 77 -7.35 -6.90 -13.54
N ALA A 78 -6.85 -5.79 -14.07
CA ALA A 78 -6.40 -5.70 -15.46
C ALA A 78 -5.18 -6.60 -15.71
N ILE A 79 -4.23 -6.61 -14.78
CA ILE A 79 -3.05 -7.49 -14.84
C ILE A 79 -3.46 -8.95 -14.80
N ILE A 80 -4.34 -9.33 -13.86
CA ILE A 80 -4.85 -10.69 -13.74
C ILE A 80 -5.56 -11.12 -15.02
N SER A 81 -6.45 -10.27 -15.55
CA SER A 81 -7.21 -10.57 -16.77
C SER A 81 -6.30 -10.82 -17.98
N ASP A 82 -5.24 -10.02 -18.12
CA ASP A 82 -4.23 -10.21 -19.16
C ASP A 82 -3.46 -11.53 -18.94
N MET A 83 -2.97 -11.79 -17.74
CA MET A 83 -2.20 -12.99 -17.45
C MET A 83 -3.02 -14.27 -17.59
N VAL A 84 -4.31 -14.24 -17.26
CA VAL A 84 -5.23 -15.37 -17.47
C VAL A 84 -5.51 -15.57 -18.96
N ARG A 85 -5.71 -14.48 -19.71
CA ARG A 85 -6.03 -14.53 -21.14
C ARG A 85 -4.88 -15.10 -21.97
N TYR A 86 -3.64 -14.77 -21.64
CA TYR A 86 -2.46 -15.13 -22.42
C TYR A 86 -1.56 -16.18 -21.74
N GLY A 87 -1.94 -16.65 -20.55
CA GLY A 87 -1.23 -17.66 -19.78
C GLY A 87 -1.90 -19.02 -19.80
N ASP A 88 -1.54 -19.83 -18.81
CA ASP A 88 -2.13 -21.14 -18.57
C ASP A 88 -2.88 -21.15 -17.22
N PRO A 89 -4.20 -20.98 -17.22
CA PRO A 89 -4.99 -20.93 -15.99
C PRO A 89 -4.90 -22.21 -15.14
N LEU A 90 -4.69 -23.37 -15.78
CA LEU A 90 -4.53 -24.63 -15.05
C LEU A 90 -3.23 -24.66 -14.25
N GLN A 91 -2.13 -24.22 -14.85
CA GLN A 91 -0.86 -24.11 -14.14
C GLN A 91 -0.91 -23.07 -13.02
N VAL A 92 -1.57 -21.92 -13.24
CA VAL A 92 -1.77 -20.91 -12.19
C VAL A 92 -2.51 -21.52 -10.99
N ARG A 93 -3.59 -22.27 -11.24
CA ARG A 93 -4.36 -22.95 -10.20
C ARG A 93 -3.53 -24.01 -9.48
N GLN A 94 -2.79 -24.86 -10.21
CA GLN A 94 -1.96 -25.92 -9.63
C GLN A 94 -0.83 -25.38 -8.75
N ARG A 95 -0.23 -24.24 -9.13
CA ARG A 95 0.82 -23.58 -8.35
C ARG A 95 0.29 -22.75 -7.17
N GLY A 96 -0.99 -22.45 -7.16
CA GLY A 96 -1.60 -21.56 -6.17
C GLY A 96 -1.31 -20.08 -6.41
N GLY A 97 -1.09 -19.67 -7.67
CA GLY A 97 -0.89 -18.26 -8.03
C GLY A 97 -0.02 -18.05 -9.28
N PHE A 98 0.18 -16.79 -9.63
CA PHE A 98 1.03 -16.39 -10.76
C PHE A 98 2.51 -16.52 -10.40
N SER A 99 3.33 -16.82 -11.43
CA SER A 99 4.78 -16.93 -11.31
C SER A 99 5.49 -15.69 -11.84
N LEU A 100 6.79 -15.54 -11.54
CA LEU A 100 7.62 -14.49 -12.15
C LEU A 100 7.68 -14.58 -13.67
N LEU A 101 7.50 -15.78 -14.25
CA LEU A 101 7.42 -15.94 -15.70
C LEU A 101 6.13 -15.34 -16.27
N ASP A 102 5.02 -15.46 -15.55
CA ASP A 102 3.76 -14.83 -15.96
C ASP A 102 3.88 -13.30 -15.90
N LEU A 103 4.53 -12.75 -14.86
CA LEU A 103 4.84 -11.33 -14.76
C LEU A 103 5.77 -10.87 -15.89
N LYS A 104 6.79 -11.66 -16.24
CA LYS A 104 7.69 -11.35 -17.34
C LYS A 104 6.94 -11.29 -18.68
N ARG A 105 6.07 -12.25 -18.94
CA ARG A 105 5.24 -12.27 -20.16
C ARG A 105 4.29 -11.07 -20.21
N TYR A 106 3.69 -10.71 -19.09
CA TYR A 106 2.90 -9.49 -18.97
C TYR A 106 3.74 -8.26 -19.31
N ALA A 107 4.88 -8.07 -18.64
CA ALA A 107 5.78 -6.95 -18.87
C ALA A 107 6.17 -6.81 -20.36
N GLN A 108 6.51 -7.92 -21.01
CA GLN A 108 6.87 -7.94 -22.44
C GLN A 108 5.71 -7.52 -23.35
N ARG A 109 4.46 -7.90 -23.06
CA ARG A 109 3.29 -7.50 -23.85
C ARG A 109 2.93 -6.02 -23.70
N HIS A 110 3.37 -5.40 -22.60
CA HIS A 110 3.09 -4.01 -22.27
C HIS A 110 4.31 -3.08 -22.41
N ASP A 111 5.28 -3.47 -23.25
CA ASP A 111 6.48 -2.68 -23.60
C ASP A 111 7.38 -2.33 -22.40
N TYR A 112 7.35 -3.15 -21.35
CA TYR A 112 8.31 -3.07 -20.25
C TYR A 112 9.49 -4.00 -20.50
N VAL A 113 10.67 -3.51 -20.18
CA VAL A 113 11.86 -4.36 -20.06
C VAL A 113 11.87 -4.96 -18.67
N SER A 114 12.07 -6.27 -18.57
CA SER A 114 12.08 -6.95 -17.28
C SER A 114 13.18 -8.00 -17.21
N GLN A 115 13.78 -8.12 -16.03
CA GLN A 115 14.88 -9.05 -15.80
C GLN A 115 14.72 -9.76 -14.44
N GLY A 116 14.84 -11.08 -14.45
CA GLY A 116 14.94 -11.91 -13.26
C GLY A 116 16.40 -12.15 -12.88
N TYR A 117 16.69 -12.06 -11.61
CA TYR A 117 17.99 -12.38 -11.02
C TYR A 117 17.81 -13.47 -9.97
N GLY A 118 18.85 -14.20 -9.68
CA GLY A 118 18.89 -15.21 -8.63
C GLY A 118 20.24 -15.22 -7.94
N ARG A 119 20.27 -15.71 -6.71
CA ARG A 119 21.47 -15.76 -5.86
C ARG A 119 22.08 -14.40 -5.54
N LEU A 120 21.25 -13.35 -5.54
CA LEU A 120 21.68 -12.03 -5.10
C LEU A 120 21.88 -12.01 -3.58
N THR A 121 22.85 -11.24 -3.14
CA THR A 121 22.92 -10.77 -1.76
C THR A 121 21.98 -9.60 -1.56
N LEU A 122 21.64 -9.29 -0.32
CA LEU A 122 20.81 -8.13 0.00
C LEU A 122 21.44 -6.81 -0.45
N LEU A 123 22.78 -6.71 -0.38
CA LEU A 123 23.49 -5.50 -0.83
C LEU A 123 23.40 -5.35 -2.34
N GLU A 124 23.62 -6.41 -3.12
CA GLU A 124 23.45 -6.37 -4.58
C GLU A 124 22.02 -6.01 -4.98
N LEU A 125 21.01 -6.52 -4.25
CA LEU A 125 19.62 -6.13 -4.47
C LEU A 125 19.41 -4.62 -4.23
N ALA A 126 20.00 -4.08 -3.18
CA ALA A 126 19.90 -2.66 -2.84
C ALA A 126 20.66 -1.76 -3.83
N GLU A 127 21.73 -2.23 -4.46
CA GLU A 127 22.53 -1.49 -5.44
C GLU A 127 21.74 -1.18 -6.74
N PHE A 128 20.70 -1.94 -7.06
CA PHE A 128 19.81 -1.58 -8.19
C PHE A 128 19.08 -0.26 -7.98
N LYS A 129 18.91 0.18 -6.71
CA LYS A 129 18.17 1.41 -6.36
C LYS A 129 16.78 1.49 -6.99
N THR A 130 16.21 0.35 -7.33
CA THR A 130 14.93 0.20 -8.02
C THR A 130 14.11 -0.84 -7.27
N PRO A 131 12.80 -0.61 -7.04
CA PRO A 131 11.97 -1.61 -6.41
C PRO A 131 11.96 -2.92 -7.20
N ALA A 132 11.97 -4.04 -6.49
CA ALA A 132 12.01 -5.37 -7.08
C ALA A 132 10.93 -6.27 -6.48
N ILE A 133 10.25 -7.06 -7.31
CA ILE A 133 9.34 -8.11 -6.83
C ILE A 133 10.20 -9.29 -6.38
N VAL A 134 10.05 -9.70 -5.12
CA VAL A 134 10.83 -10.75 -4.51
C VAL A 134 9.93 -11.83 -3.91
N PRO A 135 10.27 -13.12 -4.09
CA PRO A 135 9.57 -14.21 -3.40
C PRO A 135 10.07 -14.31 -1.96
N ILE A 136 9.15 -14.41 -1.03
CA ILE A 136 9.45 -14.72 0.36
C ILE A 136 8.70 -15.98 0.78
N ARG A 137 9.23 -16.72 1.75
CA ARG A 137 8.53 -17.83 2.38
C ARG A 137 8.31 -17.57 3.85
N VAL A 138 7.05 -17.50 4.21
CA VAL A 138 6.65 -17.26 5.60
C VAL A 138 5.78 -18.42 6.05
N ARG A 139 6.20 -19.16 7.08
CA ARG A 139 5.49 -20.32 7.63
C ARG A 139 5.10 -21.39 6.60
N GLY A 140 5.96 -21.59 5.60
CA GLY A 140 5.72 -22.55 4.53
C GLY A 140 4.83 -22.05 3.39
N TYR A 141 4.33 -20.82 3.48
CA TYR A 141 3.55 -20.16 2.43
C TYR A 141 4.45 -19.30 1.55
N ASP A 142 4.41 -19.53 0.23
CA ASP A 142 5.14 -18.74 -0.75
C ASP A 142 4.34 -17.48 -1.11
N HIS A 143 5.00 -16.34 -1.06
CA HIS A 143 4.38 -15.04 -1.22
C HIS A 143 5.27 -14.09 -1.99
N PHE A 144 4.70 -13.20 -2.79
CA PHE A 144 5.43 -12.15 -3.48
C PHE A 144 5.18 -10.80 -2.82
N VAL A 145 6.26 -10.09 -2.54
CA VAL A 145 6.24 -8.72 -2.02
C VAL A 145 7.12 -7.82 -2.89
N LEU A 146 6.92 -6.51 -2.78
CA LEU A 146 7.80 -5.55 -3.43
C LEU A 146 8.86 -5.08 -2.42
N PHE A 147 10.13 -5.39 -2.70
CA PHE A 147 11.27 -4.78 -2.04
C PHE A 147 11.38 -3.33 -2.52
N ILE A 148 11.37 -2.38 -1.60
CA ILE A 148 11.45 -0.95 -1.94
C ILE A 148 12.89 -0.45 -1.82
N THR A 149 13.51 -0.65 -0.65
CA THR A 149 14.84 -0.14 -0.36
C THR A 149 15.43 -0.77 0.90
N LEU A 150 16.73 -0.58 1.09
CA LEU A 150 17.47 -0.87 2.31
C LEU A 150 17.95 0.44 2.93
N VAL A 151 17.57 0.71 4.18
CA VAL A 151 18.00 1.88 4.95
C VAL A 151 18.69 1.41 6.23
N GLY A 152 20.01 1.56 6.27
CA GLY A 152 20.82 0.99 7.35
C GLY A 152 20.66 -0.54 7.42
N ASP A 153 20.13 -1.05 8.53
CA ASP A 153 19.84 -2.48 8.74
C ASP A 153 18.36 -2.84 8.45
N ARG A 154 17.58 -1.93 7.88
CA ARG A 154 16.14 -2.06 7.68
C ARG A 154 15.76 -2.21 6.21
N VAL A 155 15.11 -3.31 5.90
CA VAL A 155 14.49 -3.56 4.60
C VAL A 155 13.05 -3.06 4.62
N VAL A 156 12.73 -2.18 3.70
CA VAL A 156 11.37 -1.65 3.51
C VAL A 156 10.68 -2.45 2.40
N LEU A 157 9.51 -2.97 2.70
CA LEU A 157 8.70 -3.80 1.81
C LEU A 157 7.31 -3.20 1.65
N ALA A 158 6.75 -3.31 0.46
CA ALA A 158 5.32 -3.16 0.22
C ALA A 158 4.71 -4.55 -0.01
N ASP A 159 3.93 -5.00 0.96
CA ASP A 159 3.30 -6.31 0.96
C ASP A 159 1.84 -6.20 0.53
N PRO A 160 1.42 -6.87 -0.55
CA PRO A 160 0.04 -6.81 -1.03
C PRO A 160 -1.01 -7.30 -0.03
N ALA A 161 -0.64 -8.18 0.89
CA ALA A 161 -1.55 -8.71 1.91
C ALA A 161 -1.54 -7.87 3.20
N PHE A 162 -0.39 -7.31 3.57
CA PHE A 162 -0.19 -6.67 4.86
C PHE A 162 0.14 -5.18 4.80
N GLY A 163 0.32 -4.62 3.60
CA GLY A 163 0.71 -3.23 3.41
C GLY A 163 2.22 -3.02 3.63
N ASN A 164 2.59 -1.80 4.01
CA ASN A 164 3.98 -1.46 4.24
C ASN A 164 4.56 -2.17 5.48
N LEU A 165 5.69 -2.82 5.30
CA LEU A 165 6.41 -3.57 6.32
C LEU A 165 7.87 -3.14 6.38
N THR A 166 8.46 -3.21 7.57
CA THR A 166 9.89 -3.04 7.76
C THR A 166 10.45 -4.24 8.50
N LEU A 167 11.43 -4.90 7.92
CA LEU A 167 12.17 -6.02 8.52
C LEU A 167 13.62 -5.61 8.79
N THR A 168 14.28 -6.24 9.75
CA THR A 168 15.74 -6.17 9.79
C THR A 168 16.33 -6.94 8.60
N ALA A 169 17.52 -6.58 8.15
CA ALA A 169 18.24 -7.31 7.09
C ALA A 169 18.25 -8.82 7.35
N ARG A 170 18.60 -9.22 8.58
CA ARG A 170 18.62 -10.64 9.01
C ARG A 170 17.23 -11.31 8.95
N GLN A 171 16.16 -10.58 9.29
CA GLN A 171 14.81 -11.13 9.20
C GLN A 171 14.39 -11.33 7.74
N PHE A 172 14.69 -10.36 6.87
CA PHE A 172 14.42 -10.46 5.46
C PHE A 172 15.18 -11.62 4.80
N GLU A 173 16.49 -11.73 5.01
CA GLU A 173 17.32 -12.81 4.46
C GLU A 173 16.84 -14.21 4.84
N ARG A 174 16.26 -14.39 6.04
CA ARG A 174 15.68 -15.68 6.45
C ARG A 174 14.43 -16.09 5.68
N VAL A 175 13.67 -15.13 5.16
CA VAL A 175 12.41 -15.40 4.45
C VAL A 175 12.55 -15.24 2.93
N TRP A 176 13.53 -14.49 2.47
CA TRP A 176 13.79 -14.25 1.06
C TRP A 176 14.30 -15.51 0.37
N GLN A 177 13.65 -15.92 -0.72
CA GLN A 177 13.94 -17.19 -1.37
C GLN A 177 15.08 -17.06 -2.37
N ASN A 178 16.18 -17.77 -2.11
CA ASN A 178 17.29 -18.01 -3.04
C ASN A 178 17.88 -16.74 -3.68
N GLY A 179 17.78 -15.59 -3.03
CA GLY A 179 18.23 -14.33 -3.59
C GLY A 179 17.55 -13.98 -4.93
N ILE A 180 16.29 -14.40 -5.10
CA ILE A 180 15.53 -14.13 -6.34
C ILE A 180 14.93 -12.74 -6.31
N ALA A 181 15.14 -11.98 -7.39
CA ALA A 181 14.50 -10.69 -7.60
C ALA A 181 14.03 -10.54 -9.05
N PHE A 182 12.91 -9.87 -9.24
CA PHE A 182 12.37 -9.53 -10.55
C PHE A 182 12.19 -8.02 -10.65
N LEU A 183 12.94 -7.43 -11.57
CA LEU A 183 12.94 -6.00 -11.84
C LEU A 183 12.18 -5.72 -13.12
N VAL A 184 11.48 -4.58 -13.15
CA VAL A 184 10.75 -4.08 -14.32
C VAL A 184 11.14 -2.63 -14.53
N PHE A 185 11.39 -2.27 -15.79
CA PHE A 185 11.86 -0.95 -16.19
C PHE A 185 10.99 -0.39 -17.32
N LYS A 186 10.83 0.92 -17.33
CA LYS A 186 10.24 1.65 -18.45
C LYS A 186 11.38 2.07 -19.38
N GLY A 187 11.59 1.31 -20.45
CA GLY A 187 12.74 1.52 -21.36
C GLY A 187 13.94 0.64 -21.01
N ALA A 188 15.16 1.17 -21.12
CA ALA A 188 16.39 0.39 -20.89
C ALA A 188 16.57 -0.01 -19.43
N ILE A 189 17.25 -1.15 -19.21
CA ILE A 189 17.69 -1.57 -17.88
C ILE A 189 18.77 -0.61 -17.39
N GLN A 190 18.42 0.23 -16.45
CA GLN A 190 19.36 1.15 -15.80
C GLN A 190 19.08 1.19 -14.31
N PRO A 191 20.10 1.05 -13.44
CA PRO A 191 19.93 1.33 -12.02
C PRO A 191 19.44 2.76 -11.84
N ALA A 192 18.50 2.97 -10.91
CA ALA A 192 18.05 4.32 -10.60
C ALA A 192 19.21 5.13 -9.98
N GLU A 193 19.26 6.42 -10.28
CA GLU A 193 20.29 7.31 -9.72
C GLU A 193 20.20 7.35 -8.17
N LYS A 194 18.96 7.36 -7.66
CA LYS A 194 18.67 7.40 -6.23
C LYS A 194 17.68 6.29 -5.87
N ALA A 195 17.94 5.62 -4.77
CA ALA A 195 16.99 4.65 -4.23
C ALA A 195 15.68 5.32 -3.83
N PRO A 196 14.52 4.65 -3.96
CA PRO A 196 13.25 5.18 -3.51
C PRO A 196 13.32 5.54 -2.03
N GLU A 197 12.88 6.74 -1.68
CA GLU A 197 12.74 7.12 -0.28
C GLU A 197 11.50 6.44 0.30
N PRO A 198 11.64 5.79 1.46
CA PRO A 198 10.48 5.30 2.19
C PRO A 198 9.60 6.49 2.59
N ASP A 199 8.29 6.31 2.58
CA ASP A 199 7.37 7.33 3.10
C ASP A 199 7.71 7.57 4.59
N PRO A 200 8.06 8.79 5.00
CA PRO A 200 8.43 9.10 6.39
C PRO A 200 7.29 8.84 7.37
N ASN A 201 6.05 8.75 6.88
CA ASN A 201 4.87 8.43 7.67
C ASN A 201 4.58 6.93 7.77
N LEU A 202 5.42 6.08 7.16
CA LEU A 202 5.24 4.64 7.30
C LEU A 202 5.44 4.23 8.75
N PRO A 203 4.49 3.50 9.35
CA PRO A 203 4.70 2.94 10.66
C PRO A 203 5.91 2.02 10.59
N VAL A 204 6.93 2.28 11.41
CA VAL A 204 7.98 1.31 11.66
C VAL A 204 7.31 0.12 12.32
N SER A 205 6.96 -0.88 11.52
CA SER A 205 6.32 -2.08 12.03
C SER A 205 7.26 -2.76 13.00
N GLN A 206 6.89 -2.76 14.28
CA GLN A 206 7.64 -3.50 15.28
C GLN A 206 7.68 -4.99 14.87
N PRO A 207 8.80 -5.70 15.02
CA PRO A 207 8.94 -7.09 14.58
C PRO A 207 7.81 -8.01 15.05
N HIS A 208 7.28 -7.78 16.26
CA HIS A 208 6.16 -8.54 16.81
C HIS A 208 4.81 -8.29 16.09
N ASN A 209 4.64 -7.17 15.40
CA ASN A 209 3.44 -6.90 14.61
C ASN A 209 3.42 -7.73 13.32
N VAL A 210 4.59 -7.95 12.71
CA VAL A 210 4.73 -8.85 11.56
C VAL A 210 4.40 -10.28 11.99
N GLU A 211 4.96 -10.74 13.12
CA GLU A 211 4.63 -12.07 13.67
C GLU A 211 3.15 -12.20 14.05
N ARG A 212 2.53 -11.15 14.56
CA ARG A 212 1.09 -11.14 14.91
C ARG A 212 0.22 -11.19 13.65
N ALA A 213 0.53 -10.40 12.63
CA ALA A 213 -0.16 -10.44 11.34
C ALA A 213 -0.08 -11.84 10.73
N LEU A 214 1.12 -12.45 10.77
CA LEU A 214 1.34 -13.82 10.32
C LEU A 214 0.65 -14.88 11.22
N ARG A 215 0.43 -14.60 12.51
CA ARG A 215 -0.36 -15.48 13.39
C ARG A 215 -1.86 -15.45 13.10
N GLY A 216 -2.37 -14.33 12.59
CA GLY A 216 -3.78 -14.18 12.20
C GLY A 216 -4.13 -14.92 10.90
N MET A 217 -3.14 -15.32 10.11
CA MET A 217 -3.34 -16.24 8.99
C MET A 217 -3.51 -17.66 9.56
N GLY A 218 -4.74 -18.11 9.64
CA GLY A 218 -5.03 -19.52 9.96
C GLY A 218 -4.32 -20.46 9.00
N PRO A 219 -4.15 -21.74 9.35
CA PRO A 219 -3.62 -22.73 8.43
C PRO A 219 -4.48 -22.72 7.18
N VAL A 220 -3.83 -22.52 6.02
CA VAL A 220 -4.48 -22.66 4.71
C VAL A 220 -5.05 -24.08 4.69
N PRO A 221 -6.37 -24.27 4.51
CA PRO A 221 -6.91 -25.60 4.38
C PRO A 221 -6.20 -26.29 3.21
N PRO A 222 -5.80 -27.56 3.36
CA PRO A 222 -5.19 -28.30 2.26
C PRO A 222 -6.15 -28.24 1.08
N THR A 223 -5.66 -27.73 -0.06
CA THR A 223 -6.40 -27.82 -1.30
C THR A 223 -6.78 -29.27 -1.47
N SER A 224 -8.09 -29.56 -1.34
CA SER A 224 -8.62 -30.88 -1.64
C SER A 224 -8.23 -31.20 -3.07
N ALA A 225 -7.18 -32.00 -3.23
CA ALA A 225 -6.89 -32.66 -4.50
C ALA A 225 -8.14 -33.47 -4.82
N GLY A 226 -8.96 -32.95 -5.74
CA GLY A 226 -10.12 -33.66 -6.23
C GLY A 226 -9.69 -35.01 -6.76
N ARG A 227 -10.35 -36.04 -6.24
CA ARG A 227 -10.31 -37.38 -6.82
C ARG A 227 -10.96 -37.37 -8.17
#